data_42e5a2e1624584035aef58f75364dfd5
#
_entry.id   42e5a2e1624584035aef58f75364dfd5
#
_cell.length_a   1.000
_cell.length_b   1.000
_cell.length_c   1.000
_cell.angle_alpha   90.00
_cell.angle_beta   90.00
_cell.angle_gamma   90.00
#
_symmetry.space_group_name_H-M   'P 1'
#
loop_
_entity.id
_entity.type
_entity.pdbx_description
1 polymer ?
#
loop_
_entity_poly.entity_id
_entity_poly.type
_entity_poly.pdbx_seq_one_letter_code
_entity_poly.pdbx_strand_id
1 'polypeptide(L)'
;HDLPIDPQIVFAIKQINRHQGKLPVQSLMEDICLCQRQFERKFKMNTGYTPKIYSRIMKFKNAVDLLRGTTSDNLLSTAIHAGYYDVPHLSREIKRLSGNTPYSFLSIPLTEEDVTLTYVEA
;
A
#
# COMPACT_ATOMS: atom_id res chain seq x y z
N HIS A 1 23.40 7.52 -5.99
CA HIS A 1 23.21 6.16 -6.42
C HIS A 1 23.43 6.04 -7.92
N ASP A 2 24.60 5.62 -8.30
CA ASP A 2 25.07 5.74 -9.68
C ASP A 2 24.83 4.51 -10.56
N LEU A 3 24.20 3.47 -10.01
CA LEU A 3 23.92 2.26 -10.78
C LEU A 3 22.66 2.45 -11.62
N PRO A 4 22.72 2.17 -12.93
CA PRO A 4 21.53 2.24 -13.77
C PRO A 4 20.52 1.18 -13.33
N ILE A 5 19.26 1.60 -13.25
CA ILE A 5 18.17 0.70 -12.93
C ILE A 5 17.82 -0.11 -14.18
N ASP A 6 17.70 -1.42 -14.03
CA ASP A 6 17.30 -2.31 -15.12
C ASP A 6 15.94 -1.88 -15.68
N PRO A 7 15.78 -1.69 -17.01
CA PRO A 7 14.52 -1.30 -17.60
C PRO A 7 13.34 -2.20 -17.27
N GLN A 8 13.57 -3.50 -17.09
CA GLN A 8 12.52 -4.43 -16.71
C GLN A 8 12.03 -4.18 -15.28
N ILE A 9 12.93 -3.75 -14.40
CA ILE A 9 12.58 -3.40 -13.02
C ILE A 9 11.83 -2.06 -13.00
N VAL A 10 12.25 -1.10 -13.81
CA VAL A 10 11.52 0.17 -13.97
C VAL A 10 10.08 -0.10 -14.44
N PHE A 11 9.91 -0.98 -15.42
CA PHE A 11 8.59 -1.37 -15.91
C PHE A 11 7.75 -1.96 -14.76
N ALA A 12 8.32 -2.89 -14.01
CA ALA A 12 7.62 -3.53 -12.89
C ALA A 12 7.19 -2.51 -11.84
N ILE A 13 8.09 -1.60 -11.46
CA ILE A 13 7.79 -0.55 -10.49
C ILE A 13 6.63 0.33 -10.97
N LYS A 14 6.66 0.74 -12.23
CA LYS A 14 5.60 1.56 -12.83
C LYS A 14 4.26 0.83 -12.81
N GLN A 15 4.25 -0.46 -13.12
CA GLN A 15 3.02 -1.26 -13.10
C GLN A 15 2.47 -1.41 -11.68
N ILE A 16 3.33 -1.68 -10.71
CA ILE A 16 2.91 -1.80 -9.31
C ILE A 16 2.31 -0.46 -8.82
N ASN A 17 2.98 0.65 -9.12
CA ASN A 17 2.53 1.97 -8.70
C ASN A 17 1.22 2.36 -9.40
N ARG A 18 1.12 2.09 -10.69
CA ARG A 18 -0.08 2.40 -11.49
C ARG A 18 -1.31 1.66 -10.96
N HIS A 19 -1.14 0.42 -10.54
CA HIS A 19 -2.22 -0.41 -10.00
C HIS A 19 -2.32 -0.33 -8.48
N GLN A 20 -1.54 0.57 -7.86
CA GLN A 20 -1.61 0.84 -6.42
C GLN A 20 -1.38 -0.41 -5.56
N GLY A 21 -0.49 -1.27 -6.03
CA GLY A 21 -0.16 -2.51 -5.34
C GLY A 21 -1.23 -3.59 -5.39
N LYS A 22 -2.32 -3.38 -6.14
CA LYS A 22 -3.43 -4.34 -6.22
C LYS A 22 -3.20 -5.44 -7.24
N LEU A 23 -2.30 -5.22 -8.20
CA LEU A 23 -2.01 -6.21 -9.23
C LEU A 23 -1.19 -7.35 -8.64
N PRO A 24 -1.59 -8.62 -8.85
CA PRO A 24 -0.76 -9.75 -8.42
C PRO A 24 0.61 -9.72 -9.09
N VAL A 25 1.66 -9.97 -8.34
CA VAL A 25 3.03 -9.97 -8.88
C VAL A 25 3.17 -10.96 -10.03
N GLN A 26 2.45 -12.08 -9.99
CA GLN A 26 2.43 -13.06 -11.06
C GLN A 26 2.04 -12.47 -12.41
N SER A 27 1.13 -11.49 -12.41
CA SER A 27 0.68 -10.82 -13.64
C SER A 27 1.79 -10.02 -14.31
N LEU A 28 2.78 -9.55 -13.54
CA LEU A 28 3.93 -8.82 -14.09
C LEU A 28 4.84 -9.72 -14.91
N MET A 29 4.89 -11.00 -14.55
CA MET A 29 5.80 -11.96 -15.19
C MET A 29 5.46 -12.23 -16.65
N GLU A 30 4.20 -11.97 -17.04
CA GLU A 30 3.77 -12.16 -18.44
C GLU A 30 4.51 -11.23 -19.41
N ASP A 31 4.89 -10.04 -18.92
CA ASP A 31 5.53 -9.01 -19.73
C ASP A 31 7.03 -8.87 -19.47
N ILE A 32 7.57 -9.68 -18.57
CA ILE A 32 8.98 -9.61 -18.15
C ILE A 32 9.71 -10.85 -18.63
N CYS A 33 10.78 -10.65 -19.40
CA CYS A 33 11.57 -11.73 -19.98
C CYS A 33 12.63 -12.25 -18.99
N LEU A 34 12.23 -12.49 -17.75
CA LEU A 34 13.06 -13.06 -16.69
C LEU A 34 12.29 -14.17 -16.00
N CYS A 35 13.01 -15.19 -15.51
CA CYS A 35 12.36 -16.14 -14.63
C CYS A 35 12.07 -15.47 -13.27
N GLN A 36 11.16 -16.05 -12.50
CA GLN A 36 10.74 -15.48 -11.22
C GLN A 36 11.92 -15.20 -10.29
N ARG A 37 12.86 -16.16 -10.20
CA ARG A 37 14.03 -16.03 -9.33
C ARG A 37 14.94 -14.87 -9.73
N GLN A 38 15.18 -14.70 -11.03
CA GLN A 38 15.98 -13.59 -11.54
C GLN A 38 15.28 -12.26 -11.31
N PHE A 39 13.99 -12.22 -11.55
CA PHE A 39 13.17 -11.03 -11.33
C PHE A 39 13.22 -10.59 -9.87
N GLU A 40 12.95 -11.49 -8.93
CA GLU A 40 12.98 -11.19 -7.50
C GLU A 40 14.34 -10.68 -7.05
N ARG A 41 15.43 -11.32 -7.52
CA ARG A 41 16.78 -10.91 -7.18
C ARG A 41 17.09 -9.51 -7.69
N LYS A 42 16.82 -9.26 -8.97
CA LYS A 42 17.07 -7.94 -9.58
C LYS A 42 16.22 -6.85 -8.95
N PHE A 43 14.95 -7.15 -8.69
CA PHE A 43 14.06 -6.21 -8.06
C PHE A 43 14.57 -5.80 -6.68
N LYS A 44 14.98 -6.78 -5.88
CA LYS A 44 15.53 -6.52 -4.55
C LYS A 44 16.84 -5.73 -4.61
N MET A 45 17.71 -6.04 -5.58
CA MET A 45 18.96 -5.29 -5.76
C MET A 45 18.71 -3.83 -6.14
N ASN A 46 17.66 -3.56 -6.90
CA ASN A 46 17.35 -2.19 -7.37
C ASN A 46 16.52 -1.38 -6.37
N THR A 47 15.65 -2.02 -5.60
CA THR A 47 14.70 -1.33 -4.70
C THR A 47 14.97 -1.55 -3.22
N GLY A 48 15.69 -2.59 -2.86
CA GLY A 48 15.87 -3.02 -1.48
C GLY A 48 14.75 -3.93 -0.98
N TYR A 49 13.71 -4.17 -1.78
CA TYR A 49 12.55 -4.98 -1.41
C TYR A 49 12.28 -6.05 -2.46
N THR A 50 11.67 -7.16 -2.03
CA THR A 50 11.11 -8.12 -2.99
C THR A 50 9.90 -7.48 -3.68
N PRO A 51 9.51 -7.94 -4.89
CA PRO A 51 8.32 -7.42 -5.57
C PRO A 51 7.07 -7.53 -4.71
N LYS A 52 6.91 -8.63 -4.00
CA LYS A 52 5.75 -8.86 -3.12
C LYS A 52 5.68 -7.85 -1.99
N ILE A 53 6.79 -7.59 -1.33
CA ILE A 53 6.85 -6.61 -0.23
C ILE A 53 6.64 -5.19 -0.76
N TYR A 54 7.27 -4.86 -1.87
CA TYR A 54 7.10 -3.55 -2.50
C TYR A 54 5.63 -3.30 -2.86
N SER A 55 4.99 -4.27 -3.50
CA SER A 55 3.58 -4.20 -3.88
C SER A 55 2.69 -4.02 -2.64
N ARG A 56 2.97 -4.73 -1.58
CA ARG A 56 2.27 -4.64 -0.30
C ARG A 56 2.38 -3.25 0.33
N ILE A 57 3.57 -2.65 0.27
CA ILE A 57 3.79 -1.29 0.77
C ILE A 57 3.01 -0.27 -0.06
N MET A 58 2.99 -0.41 -1.38
CA MET A 58 2.24 0.49 -2.25
C MET A 58 0.73 0.37 -2.02
N LYS A 59 0.24 -0.85 -1.79
CA LYS A 59 -1.15 -1.09 -1.45
C LYS A 59 -1.54 -0.42 -0.14
N PHE A 60 -0.67 -0.55 0.86
CA PHE A 60 -0.82 0.10 2.15
C PHE A 60 -0.84 1.63 2.00
N LYS A 61 0.10 2.19 1.26
CA LYS A 61 0.18 3.63 1.03
C LYS A 61 -1.10 4.16 0.40
N ASN A 62 -1.60 3.47 -0.62
CA ASN A 62 -2.87 3.83 -1.25
C ASN A 62 -4.04 3.74 -0.27
N ALA A 63 -4.06 2.71 0.57
CA ALA A 63 -5.11 2.54 1.58
C ALA A 63 -5.13 3.71 2.55
N VAL A 64 -3.97 4.13 3.04
CA VAL A 64 -3.84 5.29 3.93
C VAL A 64 -4.36 6.56 3.25
N ASP A 65 -3.99 6.78 2.00
CA ASP A 65 -4.44 7.95 1.24
C ASP A 65 -5.98 7.94 1.10
N LEU A 66 -6.57 6.79 0.83
CA LEU A 66 -8.03 6.66 0.74
C LEU A 66 -8.71 6.87 2.10
N LEU A 67 -8.12 6.36 3.18
CA LEU A 67 -8.67 6.52 4.52
C LEU A 67 -8.70 8.00 4.94
N ARG A 68 -7.69 8.76 4.55
CA ARG A 68 -7.63 10.19 4.86
C ARG A 68 -8.74 11.00 4.17
N GLY A 69 -9.33 10.45 3.13
CA GLY A 69 -10.43 11.09 2.41
C GLY A 69 -11.80 10.54 2.76
N THR A 70 -11.93 9.71 3.80
CA THR A 70 -13.19 9.03 4.10
C THR A 70 -13.53 9.09 5.59
N THR A 71 -14.77 8.66 5.92
CA THR A 71 -15.27 8.57 7.29
C THR A 71 -15.51 7.11 7.66
N SER A 72 -15.79 6.84 8.95
CA SER A 72 -16.02 5.48 9.44
C SER A 72 -17.19 4.77 8.75
N ASP A 73 -18.19 5.54 8.27
CA ASP A 73 -19.36 4.97 7.59
C ASP A 73 -18.99 4.28 6.27
N ASN A 74 -17.88 4.68 5.66
CA ASN A 74 -17.43 4.17 4.37
C ASN A 74 -16.24 3.23 4.48
N LEU A 75 -15.95 2.73 5.68
CA LEU A 75 -14.73 1.95 5.92
C LEU A 75 -14.67 0.66 5.11
N LEU A 76 -15.79 -0.08 5.02
CA LEU A 76 -15.85 -1.30 4.22
C LEU A 76 -15.63 -1.00 2.73
N SER A 77 -16.31 0.01 2.23
CA SER A 77 -16.16 0.44 0.83
C SER A 77 -14.71 0.82 0.53
N THR A 78 -14.08 1.56 1.44
CA THR A 78 -12.68 1.95 1.31
C THR A 78 -11.75 0.74 1.33
N ALA A 79 -12.00 -0.23 2.22
CA ALA A 79 -11.20 -1.45 2.29
C ALA A 79 -11.24 -2.21 0.97
N ILE A 80 -12.42 -2.41 0.42
CA ILE A 80 -12.61 -3.11 -0.85
C ILE A 80 -11.95 -2.33 -2.00
N HIS A 81 -12.15 -1.04 -2.04
CA HIS A 81 -11.56 -0.17 -3.07
C HIS A 81 -10.03 -0.19 -3.04
N ALA A 82 -9.46 -0.27 -1.85
CA ALA A 82 -8.01 -0.37 -1.67
C ALA A 82 -7.46 -1.76 -2.03
N GLY A 83 -8.33 -2.75 -2.28
CA GLY A 83 -7.93 -4.08 -2.68
C GLY A 83 -7.87 -5.09 -1.54
N TYR A 84 -8.45 -4.78 -0.39
CA TYR A 84 -8.54 -5.72 0.74
C TYR A 84 -9.89 -6.43 0.73
N TYR A 85 -9.92 -7.62 1.28
CA TYR A 85 -11.11 -8.46 1.26
C TYR A 85 -12.24 -7.88 2.13
N ASP A 86 -11.88 -7.36 3.30
CA ASP A 86 -12.83 -6.82 4.28
C ASP A 86 -12.13 -5.85 5.23
N VAL A 87 -12.87 -5.27 6.16
CA VAL A 87 -12.31 -4.36 7.16
C VAL A 87 -11.30 -5.04 8.09
N PRO A 88 -11.55 -6.27 8.62
CA PRO A 88 -10.53 -6.95 9.42
C PRO A 88 -9.21 -7.17 8.68
N HIS A 89 -9.26 -7.52 7.39
CA HIS A 89 -8.05 -7.67 6.57
C HIS A 89 -7.29 -6.33 6.46
N LEU A 90 -8.02 -5.24 6.15
CA LEU A 90 -7.45 -3.90 6.12
C LEU A 90 -6.82 -3.55 7.46
N SER A 91 -7.54 -3.79 8.56
CA SER A 91 -7.08 -3.46 9.91
C SER A 91 -5.80 -4.19 10.29
N ARG A 92 -5.71 -5.48 9.99
CA ARG A 92 -4.51 -6.26 10.27
C ARG A 92 -3.30 -5.73 9.50
N GLU A 93 -3.52 -5.40 8.23
CA GLU A 93 -2.44 -4.91 7.37
C GLU A 93 -1.98 -3.51 7.79
N ILE A 94 -2.91 -2.62 8.06
CA ILE A 94 -2.59 -1.27 8.56
C ILE A 94 -1.83 -1.36 9.88
N LYS A 95 -2.29 -2.20 10.80
CA LYS A 95 -1.64 -2.39 12.09
C LYS A 95 -0.23 -2.95 11.94
N ARG A 96 -0.06 -3.92 11.05
CA ARG A 96 1.24 -4.55 10.81
C ARG A 96 2.27 -3.59 10.23
N LEU A 97 1.86 -2.72 9.30
CA LEU A 97 2.77 -1.84 8.58
C LEU A 97 2.97 -0.48 9.26
N SER A 98 1.99 0.02 10.01
CA SER A 98 2.07 1.34 10.64
C SER A 98 2.09 1.31 12.17
N GLY A 99 1.65 0.22 12.78
CA GLY A 99 1.47 0.15 14.23
C GLY A 99 0.15 0.76 14.69
N ASN A 100 -0.63 1.36 13.80
CA ASN A 100 -1.87 2.06 14.10
C ASN A 100 -3.09 1.34 13.52
N THR A 101 -4.29 1.72 13.97
CA THR A 101 -5.54 1.21 13.40
C THR A 101 -5.96 2.07 12.21
N PRO A 102 -6.85 1.55 11.33
CA PRO A 102 -7.40 2.36 10.23
C PRO A 102 -8.09 3.62 10.70
N TYR A 103 -8.71 3.58 11.88
CA TYR A 103 -9.41 4.73 12.45
C TYR A 103 -8.50 5.94 12.68
N SER A 104 -7.20 5.71 12.90
CA SER A 104 -6.21 6.78 13.08
C SER A 104 -6.05 7.66 11.85
N PHE A 105 -6.41 7.14 10.68
CA PHE A 105 -6.21 7.82 9.39
C PHE A 105 -7.49 8.42 8.82
N LEU A 106 -8.64 8.15 9.44
CA LEU A 106 -9.92 8.60 8.91
C LEU A 106 -10.08 10.12 9.02
N SER A 107 -10.77 10.69 8.02
CA SER A 107 -11.24 12.07 8.08
C SER A 107 -12.49 12.11 8.93
N ILE A 108 -12.42 12.76 10.08
CA ILE A 108 -13.54 12.90 11.00
C ILE A 108 -13.94 14.37 10.99
N PRO A 109 -15.25 14.71 10.79
CA PRO A 109 -15.71 16.08 10.98
C PRO A 109 -15.42 16.49 12.41
N LEU A 110 -14.53 17.48 12.61
CA LEU A 110 -14.08 17.88 13.93
C LEU A 110 -15.04 18.89 14.54
N THR A 111 -15.56 18.57 15.75
CA THR A 111 -16.20 19.51 16.67
C THR A 111 -15.13 20.03 17.62
N GLU A 112 -15.46 21.04 18.42
CA GLU A 112 -14.52 21.54 19.44
C GLU A 112 -14.11 20.44 20.41
N GLU A 113 -15.04 19.55 20.76
CA GLU A 113 -14.78 18.42 21.65
C GLU A 113 -13.82 17.43 21.01
N ASP A 114 -14.03 17.13 19.71
CA ASP A 114 -13.17 16.21 18.96
C ASP A 114 -11.73 16.72 18.87
N VAL A 115 -11.57 18.02 18.67
CA VAL A 115 -10.24 18.66 18.64
C VAL A 115 -9.56 18.50 19.99
N THR A 116 -10.28 18.70 21.08
CA THR A 116 -9.74 18.55 22.43
C THR A 116 -9.30 17.11 22.68
N LEU A 117 -10.14 16.13 22.32
CA LEU A 117 -9.82 14.71 22.45
C LEU A 117 -8.60 14.32 21.63
N THR A 118 -8.49 14.86 20.43
CA THR A 118 -7.35 14.60 19.56
C THR A 118 -6.03 15.03 20.21
N TYR A 119 -6.01 16.19 20.82
CA TYR A 119 -4.82 16.68 21.52
C TYR A 119 -4.50 15.85 22.76
N VAL A 120 -5.50 15.37 23.46
CA VAL A 120 -5.32 14.55 24.68
C VAL A 120 -4.78 13.17 24.30
N GLU A 121 -5.22 12.60 23.18
CA GLU A 121 -4.82 11.26 22.72
C GLU A 121 -3.48 11.26 21.98
N ALA A 122 -3.06 12.39 21.47
CA ALA A 122 -1.81 12.52 20.77
C ALA A 122 -0.63 12.47 21.75
#